data_37d4253e6c7431530e604038a817217c
#
_entry.id   37d4253e6c7431530e604038a817217c
#
_cell.length_a   1.000
_cell.length_b   1.000
_cell.length_c   1.000
_cell.angle_alpha   90.00
_cell.angle_beta   90.00
_cell.angle_gamma   90.00
#
_symmetry.space_group_name_H-M   'P 1'
#
loop_
_entity.id
_entity.type
_entity.pdbx_description
1 polymer ?
#
loop_
_entity_poly.entity_id
_entity_poly.type
_entity_poly.pdbx_seq_one_letter_code
_entity_poly.pdbx_strand_id
1 'polypeptide(L)'
;MKVSGTGAASAAGAAQRSSRPAADGFAPEAAAGAREAAPAGAPSGVTALTSLDALLALQETPGPLERRKRALKRAGGLLDALDQIKLAMLDEGADPRGALDRLRALLCDARDDTEDMGLEGVLDEVETRAAVELAKDEVAREARLARA
;
A
#
# COMPACT_ATOMS: atom_id res chain seq x y z
N MET A 1 13.94 52.21 2.69
CA MET A 1 12.49 51.95 2.59
C MET A 1 12.03 51.28 3.87
N LYS A 2 11.16 51.96 4.62
CA LYS A 2 10.62 51.51 5.92
C LYS A 2 9.45 50.57 5.70
N VAL A 3 9.45 49.42 6.33
CA VAL A 3 8.25 48.56 6.49
C VAL A 3 7.84 48.64 7.96
N SER A 4 6.74 49.35 8.21
CA SER A 4 6.07 49.43 9.51
C SER A 4 4.67 48.82 9.34
N GLY A 5 4.21 47.99 10.28
CA GLY A 5 2.81 47.68 10.37
C GLY A 5 2.50 46.34 11.02
N THR A 6 2.79 46.20 12.31
CA THR A 6 2.15 45.22 13.19
C THR A 6 0.78 45.75 13.58
N GLY A 7 -0.29 45.22 13.01
CA GLY A 7 -1.68 45.43 13.41
C GLY A 7 -2.11 44.40 14.43
N ALA A 8 -2.51 44.88 15.59
CA ALA A 8 -2.96 44.12 16.75
C ALA A 8 -4.21 43.29 16.46
N ALA A 9 -4.19 42.03 16.87
CA ALA A 9 -5.38 41.17 16.99
C ALA A 9 -6.17 41.62 18.25
N SER A 10 -7.41 41.98 18.06
CA SER A 10 -8.36 42.22 19.14
C SER A 10 -9.71 41.58 18.77
N ALA A 11 -10.28 40.99 19.74
CA ALA A 11 -11.67 40.65 19.98
C ALA A 11 -11.99 39.13 19.95
N ALA A 12 -12.02 38.63 21.18
CA ALA A 12 -12.75 37.43 21.55
C ALA A 12 -14.24 37.65 21.29
N GLY A 13 -14.78 36.95 20.30
CA GLY A 13 -16.23 36.84 20.06
C GLY A 13 -16.81 35.78 20.98
N ALA A 14 -17.78 36.17 21.78
CA ALA A 14 -18.52 35.35 22.73
C ALA A 14 -19.19 34.16 22.05
N ALA A 15 -18.95 33.01 22.58
CA ALA A 15 -19.64 31.77 22.19
C ALA A 15 -21.14 31.89 22.54
N GLN A 16 -21.95 32.11 21.54
CA GLN A 16 -23.41 31.99 21.63
C GLN A 16 -23.76 30.50 21.80
N ARG A 17 -24.21 30.14 22.99
CA ARG A 17 -24.77 28.81 23.27
C ARG A 17 -26.05 28.68 22.46
N SER A 18 -26.02 27.94 21.39
CA SER A 18 -27.21 27.46 20.69
C SER A 18 -27.95 26.51 21.61
N SER A 19 -29.11 26.93 22.07
CA SER A 19 -30.09 26.06 22.77
C SER A 19 -30.64 25.09 21.74
N ARG A 20 -30.17 23.85 21.80
CA ARG A 20 -30.78 22.74 21.08
C ARG A 20 -32.15 22.47 21.66
N PRO A 21 -33.22 22.37 20.86
CA PRO A 21 -34.48 21.83 21.36
C PRO A 21 -34.25 20.37 21.75
N ALA A 22 -34.79 20.01 22.93
CA ALA A 22 -34.80 18.65 23.40
C ALA A 22 -35.54 17.78 22.36
N ALA A 23 -34.83 16.92 21.67
CA ALA A 23 -35.44 15.85 20.89
C ALA A 23 -36.08 14.86 21.88
N ASP A 24 -37.37 14.57 21.67
CA ASP A 24 -38.11 13.56 22.40
C ASP A 24 -37.29 12.27 22.50
N GLY A 25 -37.01 11.86 23.72
CA GLY A 25 -36.25 10.67 24.01
C GLY A 25 -36.96 9.45 23.45
N PHE A 26 -36.28 8.65 22.69
CA PHE A 26 -36.67 7.31 22.30
C PHE A 26 -36.80 6.48 23.60
N ALA A 27 -38.00 6.32 24.09
CA ALA A 27 -38.33 5.40 25.18
C ALA A 27 -38.67 4.04 24.52
N PRO A 28 -37.89 2.99 24.71
CA PRO A 28 -38.29 1.67 24.25
C PRO A 28 -39.51 1.22 25.07
N GLU A 29 -40.60 0.93 24.37
CA GLU A 29 -41.81 0.37 24.95
C GLU A 29 -41.46 -0.95 25.66
N ALA A 30 -41.71 -1.02 26.95
CA ALA A 30 -41.46 -2.20 27.74
C ALA A 30 -42.34 -3.34 27.24
N ALA A 31 -41.77 -4.26 26.49
CA ALA A 31 -42.43 -5.48 26.08
C ALA A 31 -42.74 -6.33 27.31
N ALA A 32 -44.02 -6.30 27.71
CA ALA A 32 -44.56 -7.24 28.68
C ALA A 32 -44.50 -8.65 28.07
N GLY A 33 -43.79 -9.53 28.72
CA GLY A 33 -43.75 -10.94 28.34
C GLY A 33 -42.36 -11.57 28.36
N ALA A 34 -41.68 -11.51 29.50
CA ALA A 34 -40.54 -12.39 29.73
C ALA A 34 -41.03 -13.84 29.82
N ARG A 35 -41.02 -14.53 28.68
CA ARG A 35 -41.02 -16.00 28.69
C ARG A 35 -39.68 -16.43 29.26
N GLU A 36 -39.76 -17.21 30.32
CA GLU A 36 -38.63 -17.89 30.96
C GLU A 36 -37.82 -18.64 29.87
N ALA A 37 -36.66 -18.10 29.51
CA ALA A 37 -35.75 -18.74 28.57
C ALA A 37 -35.08 -19.91 29.28
N ALA A 38 -35.27 -21.11 28.74
CA ALA A 38 -34.51 -22.28 29.16
C ALA A 38 -33.01 -21.98 29.17
N PRO A 39 -32.20 -22.56 30.08
CA PRO A 39 -30.78 -22.32 30.16
C PRO A 39 -30.14 -22.74 28.85
N ALA A 40 -29.68 -21.76 28.08
CA ALA A 40 -28.83 -21.98 26.91
C ALA A 40 -27.57 -22.69 27.37
N GLY A 41 -27.34 -23.90 26.86
CA GLY A 41 -26.14 -24.67 27.14
C GLY A 41 -24.88 -23.81 26.92
N ALA A 42 -23.96 -23.90 27.86
CA ALA A 42 -22.67 -23.20 27.78
C ALA A 42 -22.01 -23.42 26.44
N PRO A 43 -21.52 -22.37 25.74
CA PRO A 43 -20.80 -22.56 24.52
C PRO A 43 -19.53 -23.34 24.79
N SER A 44 -19.41 -24.49 24.18
CA SER A 44 -18.22 -25.35 24.25
C SER A 44 -17.00 -24.52 23.86
N GLY A 45 -15.95 -24.55 24.69
CA GLY A 45 -14.75 -23.70 24.59
C GLY A 45 -13.85 -23.85 23.35
N VAL A 46 -14.38 -24.41 22.26
CA VAL A 46 -13.67 -24.58 20.98
C VAL A 46 -13.77 -23.33 20.10
N THR A 47 -14.80 -22.50 20.27
CA THR A 47 -15.00 -21.30 19.48
C THR A 47 -14.04 -20.14 19.83
N ALA A 48 -13.47 -20.14 21.02
CA ALA A 48 -12.51 -19.11 21.42
C ALA A 48 -11.12 -19.29 20.74
N LEU A 49 -10.72 -20.54 20.50
CA LEU A 49 -9.45 -20.84 19.82
C LEU A 49 -9.51 -20.52 18.33
N THR A 50 -10.63 -20.77 17.68
CA THR A 50 -10.84 -20.43 16.27
C THR A 50 -10.88 -18.92 16.02
N SER A 51 -11.34 -18.13 16.99
CA SER A 51 -11.34 -16.66 16.87
C SER A 51 -9.94 -16.06 17.02
N LEU A 52 -9.09 -16.63 17.89
CA LEU A 52 -7.68 -16.21 18.02
C LEU A 52 -6.86 -16.59 16.78
N ASP A 53 -7.07 -17.77 16.25
CA ASP A 53 -6.42 -18.24 15.02
C ASP A 53 -6.85 -17.38 13.81
N ALA A 54 -8.13 -17.05 13.72
CA ALA A 54 -8.65 -16.12 12.72
C ALA A 54 -8.08 -14.69 12.87
N LEU A 55 -7.89 -14.21 14.10
CA LEU A 55 -7.26 -12.92 14.37
C LEU A 55 -5.77 -12.92 14.02
N LEU A 56 -5.06 -14.01 14.31
CA LEU A 56 -3.66 -14.18 13.91
C LEU A 56 -3.51 -14.25 12.39
N ALA A 57 -4.37 -15.01 11.70
CA ALA A 57 -4.40 -15.08 10.25
C ALA A 57 -4.71 -13.72 9.60
N LEU A 58 -5.57 -12.91 10.22
CA LEU A 58 -5.84 -11.55 9.76
C LEU A 58 -4.65 -10.60 9.93
N GLN A 59 -3.79 -10.86 10.92
CA GLN A 59 -2.56 -10.09 11.14
C GLN A 59 -1.41 -10.50 10.21
N GLU A 60 -1.44 -11.71 9.65
CA GLU A 60 -0.45 -12.19 8.68
C GLU A 60 -0.66 -11.61 7.28
N THR A 61 -1.88 -11.18 6.94
CA THR A 61 -2.13 -10.55 5.65
C THR A 61 -1.67 -9.08 5.66
N PRO A 62 -0.72 -8.69 4.80
CA PRO A 62 -0.28 -7.32 4.73
C PRO A 62 -1.44 -6.39 4.37
N GLY A 63 -1.65 -5.36 5.20
CA GLY A 63 -2.70 -4.38 4.96
C GLY A 63 -2.49 -3.59 3.63
N PRO A 64 -3.54 -2.92 3.12
CA PRO A 64 -3.46 -2.21 1.83
C PRO A 64 -2.32 -1.20 1.75
N LEU A 65 -2.04 -0.49 2.84
CA LEU A 65 -0.95 0.48 2.91
C LEU A 65 0.43 -0.19 2.83
N GLU A 66 0.58 -1.36 3.46
CA GLU A 66 1.84 -2.09 3.42
C GLU A 66 2.08 -2.71 2.04
N ARG A 67 1.04 -3.23 1.37
CA ARG A 67 1.12 -3.71 -0.02
C ARG A 67 1.56 -2.58 -0.95
N ARG A 68 0.92 -1.40 -0.84
CA ARG A 68 1.29 -0.20 -1.61
C ARG A 68 2.75 0.22 -1.37
N LYS A 69 3.20 0.24 -0.13
CA LYS A 69 4.59 0.58 0.23
C LYS A 69 5.59 -0.41 -0.37
N ARG A 70 5.30 -1.72 -0.32
CA ARG A 70 6.14 -2.76 -0.94
C ARG A 70 6.20 -2.60 -2.45
N ALA A 71 5.05 -2.37 -3.10
CA ALA A 71 4.97 -2.16 -4.54
C ALA A 71 5.79 -0.94 -4.98
N LEU A 72 5.68 0.20 -4.29
CA LEU A 72 6.46 1.39 -4.56
C LEU A 72 7.97 1.18 -4.34
N LYS A 73 8.35 0.47 -3.27
CA LYS A 73 9.75 0.13 -3.00
C LYS A 73 10.34 -0.74 -4.11
N ARG A 74 9.58 -1.73 -4.58
CA ARG A 74 9.98 -2.59 -5.70
C ARG A 74 10.13 -1.81 -6.99
N ALA A 75 9.16 -0.96 -7.34
CA ALA A 75 9.22 -0.10 -8.51
C ALA A 75 10.44 0.85 -8.48
N GLY A 76 10.75 1.44 -7.33
CA GLY A 76 11.97 2.22 -7.12
C GLY A 76 13.22 1.41 -7.43
N GLY A 77 13.29 0.17 -6.94
CA GLY A 77 14.42 -0.73 -7.25
C GLY A 77 14.56 -1.07 -8.74
N LEU A 78 13.43 -1.24 -9.46
CA LEU A 78 13.42 -1.44 -10.92
C LEU A 78 13.93 -0.20 -11.66
N LEU A 79 13.46 0.98 -11.28
CA LEU A 79 13.91 2.25 -11.87
C LEU A 79 15.41 2.50 -11.63
N ASP A 80 15.90 2.27 -10.41
CA ASP A 80 17.32 2.37 -10.07
C ASP A 80 18.17 1.42 -10.92
N ALA A 81 17.72 0.18 -11.13
CA ALA A 81 18.43 -0.79 -11.96
C ALA A 81 18.45 -0.37 -13.45
N LEU A 82 17.32 0.14 -13.96
CA LEU A 82 17.23 0.69 -15.31
C LEU A 82 18.17 1.89 -15.51
N ASP A 83 18.28 2.78 -14.54
CA ASP A 83 19.20 3.91 -14.61
C ASP A 83 20.66 3.47 -14.54
N GLN A 84 21.00 2.46 -13.73
CA GLN A 84 22.35 1.87 -13.72
C GLN A 84 22.71 1.25 -15.07
N ILE A 85 21.77 0.57 -15.75
CA ILE A 85 21.99 0.04 -17.11
C ILE A 85 22.29 1.19 -18.09
N LYS A 86 21.51 2.27 -18.06
CA LYS A 86 21.75 3.45 -18.91
C LYS A 86 23.13 4.07 -18.66
N LEU A 87 23.50 4.24 -17.39
CA LEU A 87 24.80 4.78 -17.04
C LEU A 87 25.94 3.87 -17.54
N ALA A 88 25.80 2.56 -17.38
CA ALA A 88 26.78 1.61 -17.88
C ALA A 88 26.90 1.60 -19.42
N MET A 89 25.83 1.92 -20.14
CA MET A 89 25.87 2.07 -21.61
C MET A 89 26.59 3.36 -22.07
N LEU A 90 26.64 4.37 -21.22
CA LEU A 90 27.32 5.64 -21.49
C LEU A 90 28.80 5.61 -21.09
N ASP A 91 29.18 4.70 -20.22
CA ASP A 91 30.56 4.52 -19.76
C ASP A 91 31.22 3.36 -20.51
N GLU A 92 32.23 3.64 -21.35
CA GLU A 92 32.92 2.64 -22.21
C GLU A 92 33.60 1.50 -21.41
N GLY A 93 33.81 1.66 -20.12
CA GLY A 93 34.44 0.68 -19.23
C GLY A 93 33.46 -0.07 -18.30
N ALA A 94 32.21 0.32 -18.25
CA ALA A 94 31.26 -0.24 -17.29
C ALA A 94 30.58 -1.52 -17.79
N ASP A 95 30.37 -2.47 -16.88
CA ASP A 95 29.68 -3.72 -17.17
C ASP A 95 28.21 -3.64 -16.62
N PRO A 96 27.18 -3.66 -17.47
CA PRO A 96 25.79 -3.60 -17.05
C PRO A 96 25.25 -4.89 -16.42
N ARG A 97 26.04 -5.98 -16.40
CA ARG A 97 25.58 -7.31 -15.97
C ARG A 97 24.99 -7.30 -14.57
N GLY A 98 25.64 -6.65 -13.61
CA GLY A 98 25.15 -6.57 -12.23
C GLY A 98 23.79 -5.88 -12.12
N ALA A 99 23.56 -4.83 -12.91
CA ALA A 99 22.28 -4.14 -12.97
C ALA A 99 21.19 -4.99 -13.65
N LEU A 100 21.54 -5.72 -14.72
CA LEU A 100 20.65 -6.67 -15.41
C LEU A 100 20.24 -7.83 -14.51
N ASP A 101 21.18 -8.40 -13.74
CA ASP A 101 20.89 -9.48 -12.79
C ASP A 101 19.98 -9.00 -11.65
N ARG A 102 20.20 -7.78 -11.16
CA ARG A 102 19.31 -7.16 -10.18
C ARG A 102 17.92 -6.92 -10.75
N LEU A 103 17.83 -6.43 -12.00
CA LEU A 103 16.56 -6.21 -12.68
C LEU A 103 15.77 -7.52 -12.82
N ARG A 104 16.44 -8.60 -13.22
CA ARG A 104 15.86 -9.94 -13.33
C ARG A 104 15.34 -10.45 -11.98
N ALA A 105 16.14 -10.32 -10.93
CA ALA A 105 15.73 -10.73 -9.59
C ALA A 105 14.47 -9.98 -9.13
N LEU A 106 14.41 -8.66 -9.33
CA LEU A 106 13.24 -7.85 -8.97
C LEU A 106 11.99 -8.20 -9.78
N LEU A 107 12.12 -8.61 -11.04
CA LEU A 107 10.97 -9.04 -11.87
C LEU A 107 10.49 -10.43 -11.51
N CYS A 108 11.36 -11.32 -11.00
CA CYS A 108 10.95 -12.66 -10.55
C CYS A 108 10.09 -12.62 -9.28
N ASP A 109 10.21 -11.58 -8.45
CA ASP A 109 9.40 -11.43 -7.26
C ASP A 109 7.95 -11.08 -7.65
N ALA A 110 6.99 -11.83 -7.12
CA ALA A 110 5.58 -11.52 -7.33
C ALA A 110 5.21 -10.18 -6.67
N ARG A 111 4.40 -9.39 -7.36
CA ARG A 111 3.85 -8.15 -6.83
C ARG A 111 2.49 -8.40 -6.21
N ASP A 112 2.29 -7.86 -4.99
CA ASP A 112 0.97 -7.79 -4.38
C ASP A 112 0.11 -6.74 -5.09
N ASP A 113 -1.18 -7.02 -5.28
CA ASP A 113 -2.17 -6.07 -5.80
C ASP A 113 -2.38 -4.93 -4.79
N THR A 114 -2.31 -3.69 -5.27
CA THR A 114 -2.43 -2.49 -4.43
C THR A 114 -3.87 -1.97 -4.34
N GLU A 115 -4.81 -2.53 -5.09
CA GLU A 115 -6.20 -2.08 -5.19
C GLU A 115 -6.36 -0.62 -5.71
N ASP A 116 -5.28 0.01 -6.18
CA ASP A 116 -5.24 1.34 -6.75
C ASP A 116 -4.96 1.23 -8.26
N MET A 117 -5.99 1.31 -9.08
CA MET A 117 -5.89 1.13 -10.54
C MET A 117 -4.93 2.13 -11.20
N GLY A 118 -4.80 3.34 -10.66
CA GLY A 118 -3.86 4.33 -11.20
C GLY A 118 -2.41 3.94 -10.91
N LEU A 119 -2.15 3.47 -9.69
CA LEU A 119 -0.84 2.97 -9.30
C LEU A 119 -0.50 1.68 -10.05
N GLU A 120 -1.45 0.75 -10.18
CA GLU A 120 -1.26 -0.50 -10.92
C GLU A 120 -0.81 -0.25 -12.36
N GLY A 121 -1.46 0.68 -13.07
CA GLY A 121 -1.06 1.04 -14.42
C GLY A 121 0.39 1.55 -14.54
N VAL A 122 0.83 2.38 -13.59
CA VAL A 122 2.22 2.88 -13.56
C VAL A 122 3.21 1.74 -13.24
N LEU A 123 2.85 0.86 -12.30
CA LEU A 123 3.69 -0.28 -11.94
C LEU A 123 3.86 -1.24 -13.12
N ASP A 124 2.79 -1.53 -13.86
CA ASP A 124 2.80 -2.37 -15.06
C ASP A 124 3.68 -1.76 -16.16
N GLU A 125 3.65 -0.45 -16.34
CA GLU A 125 4.50 0.24 -17.31
C GLU A 125 5.99 0.12 -16.94
N VAL A 126 6.35 0.30 -15.67
CA VAL A 126 7.73 0.13 -15.19
C VAL A 126 8.20 -1.31 -15.37
N GLU A 127 7.37 -2.30 -15.03
CA GLU A 127 7.69 -3.73 -15.19
C GLU A 127 7.83 -4.12 -16.66
N THR A 128 6.95 -3.63 -17.52
CA THR A 128 7.04 -3.85 -18.96
C THR A 128 8.34 -3.30 -19.53
N ARG A 129 8.74 -2.09 -19.11
CA ARG A 129 10.00 -1.49 -19.54
C ARG A 129 11.20 -2.32 -19.07
N ALA A 130 11.18 -2.77 -17.83
CA ALA A 130 12.23 -3.64 -17.29
C ALA A 130 12.34 -4.97 -18.05
N ALA A 131 11.21 -5.60 -18.37
CA ALA A 131 11.17 -6.83 -19.17
C ALA A 131 11.73 -6.62 -20.58
N VAL A 132 11.44 -5.48 -21.23
CA VAL A 132 11.98 -5.12 -22.55
C VAL A 132 13.51 -4.98 -22.50
N GLU A 133 14.09 -4.36 -21.48
CA GLU A 133 15.54 -4.23 -21.38
C GLU A 133 16.21 -5.59 -21.16
N LEU A 134 15.63 -6.50 -20.39
CA LEU A 134 16.12 -7.88 -20.26
C LEU A 134 16.04 -8.65 -21.58
N ALA A 135 14.93 -8.53 -22.31
CA ALA A 135 14.79 -9.17 -23.62
C ALA A 135 15.82 -8.67 -24.62
N LYS A 136 16.13 -7.38 -24.62
CA LYS A 136 17.21 -6.81 -25.48
C LYS A 136 18.58 -7.41 -25.14
N ASP A 137 18.92 -7.58 -23.85
CA ASP A 137 20.18 -8.22 -23.45
C ASP A 137 20.22 -9.68 -23.89
N GLU A 138 19.12 -10.42 -23.77
CA GLU A 138 19.05 -11.82 -24.23
C GLU A 138 19.28 -11.93 -25.73
N VAL A 139 18.59 -11.15 -26.54
CA VAL A 139 18.76 -11.11 -28.00
C VAL A 139 20.22 -10.72 -28.37
N ALA A 140 20.77 -9.72 -27.69
CA ALA A 140 22.17 -9.32 -27.94
C ALA A 140 23.17 -10.41 -27.56
N ARG A 141 22.89 -11.19 -26.51
CA ARG A 141 23.71 -12.33 -26.07
C ARG A 141 23.66 -13.48 -27.07
N GLU A 142 22.45 -13.84 -27.52
CA GLU A 142 22.24 -14.87 -28.56
C GLU A 142 22.96 -14.49 -29.86
N ALA A 143 22.84 -13.24 -30.30
CA ALA A 143 23.52 -12.75 -31.50
C ALA A 143 25.04 -12.78 -31.41
N ARG A 144 25.61 -12.60 -30.22
CA ARG A 144 27.07 -12.76 -29.99
C ARG A 144 27.49 -14.22 -30.08
N LEU A 145 26.72 -15.12 -29.46
CA LEU A 145 26.98 -16.58 -29.50
C LEU A 145 26.90 -17.13 -30.93
N ALA A 146 25.93 -16.66 -31.72
CA ALA A 146 25.79 -17.08 -33.12
C ALA A 146 26.94 -16.62 -34.05
N ARG A 147 27.75 -15.66 -33.60
CA ARG A 147 28.88 -15.11 -34.37
C ARG A 147 30.25 -15.67 -33.95
N ALA A 148 30.28 -16.37 -32.82
CA ALA A 148 31.52 -16.97 -32.26
C ALA A 148 31.73 -18.38 -32.78
#